data_e274a04b77a2d47cfc838e1b7eadfb44
#
_entry.id   e274a04b77a2d47cfc838e1b7eadfb44
#
_cell.length_a   1.000
_cell.length_b   1.000
_cell.length_c   1.000
_cell.angle_alpha   90.00
_cell.angle_beta   90.00
_cell.angle_gamma   90.00
#
_symmetry.space_group_name_H-M   'P 1'
#
loop_
_entity.id
_entity.type
_entity.pdbx_description
1 polymer ?
#
loop_
_entity_poly.entity_id
_entity_poly.type
_entity_poly.pdbx_seq_one_letter_code
_entity_poly.pdbx_strand_id
1 'polypeptide(L)'
;MTQYRSTMTDFFNIHTHSLIHPETEILSLSPEACPIPPSAIQASVGIHPWELTEENASMLWKRLQEQITDSRIVAIGECGLDKLKGPSLELQTALFKQEALLAEERSLPLIIHCVKAYNELIHLKKEIRPNQPWIIHGFRGKEALATDCIRHGFYLSIGAHFQENTIKAIPIDRLFIETDESKESIGSIYQRIAETQRISLQKLTASINKNVREVFFKR
;
A
#
# COMPACT_ATOMS: atom_id res chain seq x y z
N MET A 1 -0.69 17.89 14.01
CA MET A 1 -0.06 16.57 14.31
C MET A 1 -1.17 15.61 14.71
N THR A 2 -1.59 14.77 13.80
CA THR A 2 -2.58 13.71 14.10
C THR A 2 -1.88 12.67 14.96
N GLN A 3 -2.16 12.64 16.26
CA GLN A 3 -1.61 11.60 17.14
C GLN A 3 -2.30 10.27 16.80
N TYR A 4 -1.58 9.36 16.20
CA TYR A 4 -1.99 7.98 16.07
C TYR A 4 -2.17 7.37 17.48
N ARG A 5 -3.44 7.19 17.89
CA ARG A 5 -3.84 6.57 19.16
C ARG A 5 -4.43 5.19 18.91
N SER A 6 -3.69 4.27 18.29
CA SER A 6 -4.13 2.88 18.26
C SER A 6 -3.84 2.23 19.61
N THR A 7 -4.83 1.55 20.16
CA THR A 7 -4.61 0.61 21.28
C THR A 7 -3.87 -0.62 20.74
N MET A 8 -3.17 -1.38 21.60
CA MET A 8 -2.44 -2.59 21.17
C MET A 8 -3.33 -3.69 20.60
N THR A 9 -4.64 -3.50 20.59
CA THR A 9 -5.67 -4.46 20.17
C THR A 9 -6.36 -4.10 18.86
N ASP A 10 -6.10 -2.91 18.28
CA ASP A 10 -6.79 -2.48 17.08
C ASP A 10 -6.15 -3.09 15.82
N PHE A 11 -6.98 -3.66 14.96
CA PHE A 11 -6.55 -4.20 13.67
C PHE A 11 -6.39 -3.05 12.67
N PHE A 12 -5.17 -2.80 12.24
CA PHE A 12 -4.91 -1.76 11.25
C PHE A 12 -5.04 -2.31 9.83
N ASN A 13 -5.76 -1.57 8.99
CA ASN A 13 -6.03 -1.86 7.58
C ASN A 13 -5.30 -0.82 6.73
N ILE A 14 -4.20 -1.20 6.07
CA ILE A 14 -3.37 -0.22 5.36
C ILE A 14 -3.91 0.18 3.99
N HIS A 15 -4.93 -0.51 3.48
CA HIS A 15 -5.50 -0.21 2.17
C HIS A 15 -6.95 -0.68 2.09
N THR A 16 -7.87 0.25 1.89
CA THR A 16 -9.30 -0.03 1.68
C THR A 16 -9.94 1.03 0.80
N HIS A 17 -10.98 0.64 0.04
CA HIS A 17 -11.82 1.56 -0.73
C HIS A 17 -13.10 1.96 0.03
N SER A 18 -13.31 1.41 1.23
CA SER A 18 -14.51 1.67 2.05
C SER A 18 -14.15 1.76 3.53
N LEU A 19 -14.43 2.89 4.16
CA LEU A 19 -14.16 3.10 5.59
C LEU A 19 -15.23 2.44 6.46
N ILE A 20 -14.76 1.64 7.44
CA ILE A 20 -15.58 1.08 8.53
C ILE A 20 -15.04 1.60 9.87
N HIS A 21 -13.71 1.63 10.03
CA HIS A 21 -13.02 2.07 11.24
C HIS A 21 -11.98 3.15 10.90
N PRO A 22 -12.42 4.43 10.70
CA PRO A 22 -11.53 5.50 10.18
C PRO A 22 -10.24 5.72 10.96
N GLU A 23 -10.21 5.38 12.27
CA GLU A 23 -9.04 5.53 13.13
C GLU A 23 -7.92 4.54 12.80
N THR A 24 -8.27 3.40 12.17
CA THR A 24 -7.33 2.30 11.91
C THR A 24 -7.30 1.87 10.44
N GLU A 25 -7.79 2.70 9.55
CA GLU A 25 -7.86 2.41 8.12
C GLU A 25 -7.24 3.54 7.28
N ILE A 26 -6.48 3.18 6.26
CA ILE A 26 -6.01 4.11 5.24
C ILE A 26 -6.94 3.98 4.03
N LEU A 27 -7.73 5.04 3.78
CA LEU A 27 -8.61 5.09 2.61
C LEU A 27 -7.81 5.35 1.34
N SER A 28 -7.93 4.47 0.35
CA SER A 28 -7.33 4.66 -0.97
C SER A 28 -8.19 5.57 -1.83
N LEU A 29 -7.59 6.61 -2.38
CA LEU A 29 -8.27 7.63 -3.18
C LEU A 29 -7.57 7.84 -4.52
N SER A 30 -8.37 7.97 -5.57
CA SER A 30 -7.94 8.51 -6.85
C SER A 30 -7.78 10.03 -6.74
N PRO A 31 -6.86 10.66 -7.51
CA PRO A 31 -6.78 12.11 -7.61
C PRO A 31 -8.07 12.79 -8.11
N GLU A 32 -8.99 12.03 -8.70
CA GLU A 32 -10.32 12.53 -9.08
C GLU A 32 -11.31 12.56 -7.92
N ALA A 33 -11.09 11.78 -6.87
CA ALA A 33 -11.95 11.71 -5.68
C ALA A 33 -11.70 12.87 -4.69
N CYS A 34 -11.72 14.09 -5.17
CA CYS A 34 -11.53 15.30 -4.37
C CYS A 34 -12.86 16.02 -4.11
N PRO A 35 -13.11 16.54 -2.91
CA PRO A 35 -12.25 16.58 -1.72
C PRO A 35 -12.19 15.25 -0.97
N ILE A 36 -11.13 15.06 -0.17
CA ILE A 36 -11.00 13.91 0.73
C ILE A 36 -12.21 13.86 1.67
N PRO A 37 -12.93 12.73 1.77
CA PRO A 37 -14.13 12.65 2.62
C PRO A 37 -13.86 13.11 4.05
N PRO A 38 -14.76 13.88 4.67
CA PRO A 38 -14.58 14.33 6.05
C PRO A 38 -14.43 13.19 7.07
N SER A 39 -14.96 12.01 6.75
CA SER A 39 -14.83 10.80 7.58
C SER A 39 -13.43 10.18 7.52
N ALA A 40 -12.62 10.49 6.52
CA ALA A 40 -11.26 9.95 6.40
C ALA A 40 -10.31 10.70 7.34
N ILE A 41 -9.72 9.97 8.28
CA ILE A 41 -8.66 10.48 9.17
C ILE A 41 -7.30 10.31 8.51
N GLN A 42 -7.13 9.24 7.73
CA GLN A 42 -5.91 8.87 7.03
C GLN A 42 -6.28 8.37 5.64
N ALA A 43 -5.51 8.80 4.64
CA ALA A 43 -5.72 8.38 3.27
C ALA A 43 -4.39 8.21 2.52
N SER A 44 -4.41 7.42 1.46
CA SER A 44 -3.43 7.43 0.39
C SER A 44 -4.07 8.04 -0.85
N VAL A 45 -3.28 8.70 -1.68
CA VAL A 45 -3.70 9.22 -2.97
C VAL A 45 -2.65 8.88 -4.02
N GLY A 46 -3.09 8.32 -5.15
CA GLY A 46 -2.20 7.92 -6.24
C GLY A 46 -2.96 7.72 -7.55
N ILE A 47 -2.22 7.67 -8.64
CA ILE A 47 -2.80 7.45 -9.97
C ILE A 47 -2.71 5.96 -10.28
N HIS A 48 -3.85 5.29 -10.15
CA HIS A 48 -3.95 3.87 -10.45
C HIS A 48 -3.71 3.63 -11.96
N PRO A 49 -2.94 2.60 -12.36
CA PRO A 49 -2.66 2.34 -13.78
C PRO A 49 -3.90 2.10 -14.64
N TRP A 50 -5.02 1.71 -14.06
CA TRP A 50 -6.27 1.52 -14.81
C TRP A 50 -7.02 2.82 -15.12
N GLU A 51 -6.77 3.87 -14.37
CA GLU A 51 -7.38 5.20 -14.57
C GLU A 51 -6.56 6.08 -15.53
N LEU A 52 -5.31 5.68 -15.79
CA LEU A 52 -4.36 6.44 -16.59
C LEU A 52 -4.64 6.29 -18.09
N THR A 53 -4.61 7.41 -18.80
CA THR A 53 -4.54 7.49 -20.28
C THR A 53 -3.55 8.57 -20.68
N GLU A 54 -3.17 8.64 -21.96
CA GLU A 54 -2.29 9.70 -22.47
C GLU A 54 -2.94 11.08 -22.31
N GLU A 55 -4.26 11.14 -22.52
CA GLU A 55 -5.02 12.41 -22.49
C GLU A 55 -5.17 12.95 -21.06
N ASN A 56 -5.31 12.08 -20.05
CA ASN A 56 -5.58 12.53 -18.69
C ASN A 56 -4.36 12.60 -17.77
N ALA A 57 -3.22 12.05 -18.18
CA ALA A 57 -2.01 11.95 -17.35
C ALA A 57 -1.58 13.28 -16.71
N SER A 58 -1.52 14.35 -17.50
CA SER A 58 -1.13 15.67 -17.01
C SER A 58 -2.13 16.25 -16.01
N MET A 59 -3.42 16.03 -16.20
CA MET A 59 -4.48 16.50 -15.31
C MET A 59 -4.44 15.73 -14.00
N LEU A 60 -4.33 14.40 -14.05
CA LEU A 60 -4.24 13.53 -12.85
C LEU A 60 -2.99 13.89 -12.03
N TRP A 61 -1.84 14.08 -12.70
CA TRP A 61 -0.61 14.50 -12.04
C TRP A 61 -0.74 15.81 -11.29
N LYS A 62 -1.35 16.84 -11.93
CA LYS A 62 -1.59 18.13 -11.27
C LYS A 62 -2.49 17.95 -10.04
N ARG A 63 -3.58 17.20 -10.14
CA ARG A 63 -4.49 16.93 -9.02
C ARG A 63 -3.79 16.19 -7.88
N LEU A 64 -2.97 15.19 -8.19
CA LEU A 64 -2.18 14.48 -7.18
C LEU A 64 -1.27 15.47 -6.40
N GLN A 65 -0.56 16.35 -7.12
CA GLN A 65 0.31 17.35 -6.49
C GLN A 65 -0.46 18.33 -5.57
N GLU A 66 -1.69 18.66 -5.91
CA GLU A 66 -2.56 19.50 -5.09
C GLU A 66 -3.02 18.76 -3.83
N GLN A 67 -3.49 17.52 -3.99
CA GLN A 67 -4.03 16.72 -2.88
C GLN A 67 -2.98 16.26 -1.87
N ILE A 68 -1.77 15.97 -2.31
CA ILE A 68 -0.68 15.51 -1.44
C ILE A 68 -0.31 16.52 -0.35
N THR A 69 -0.81 17.75 -0.43
CA THR A 69 -0.61 18.78 0.59
C THR A 69 -1.55 18.64 1.80
N ASP A 70 -2.62 17.83 1.69
CA ASP A 70 -3.52 17.58 2.81
C ASP A 70 -2.81 16.71 3.87
N SER A 71 -2.84 17.16 5.12
CA SER A 71 -2.14 16.50 6.23
C SER A 71 -2.66 15.11 6.57
N ARG A 72 -3.81 14.72 6.05
CA ARG A 72 -4.39 13.38 6.19
C ARG A 72 -3.77 12.37 5.22
N ILE A 73 -3.06 12.82 4.20
CA ILE A 73 -2.36 11.93 3.28
C ILE A 73 -1.12 11.37 3.97
N VAL A 74 -1.10 10.05 4.13
CA VAL A 74 -0.03 9.32 4.82
C VAL A 74 0.80 8.42 3.88
N ALA A 75 0.37 8.27 2.61
CA ALA A 75 1.08 7.52 1.58
C ALA A 75 0.73 8.05 0.18
N ILE A 76 1.60 7.85 -0.80
CA ILE A 76 1.23 7.90 -2.22
C ILE A 76 0.79 6.51 -2.64
N GLY A 77 -0.37 6.42 -3.25
CA GLY A 77 -0.99 5.16 -3.70
C GLY A 77 -2.53 5.25 -3.66
N GLU A 78 -3.17 4.39 -4.39
CA GLU A 78 -2.66 3.24 -5.15
C GLU A 78 -2.02 3.73 -6.45
N CYS A 79 -0.76 3.36 -6.68
CA CYS A 79 0.02 3.65 -7.89
C CYS A 79 0.73 2.38 -8.35
N GLY A 80 1.27 2.31 -9.54
CA GLY A 80 2.03 1.12 -9.89
C GLY A 80 1.93 0.65 -11.34
N LEU A 81 2.07 -0.67 -11.53
CA LEU A 81 2.21 -1.29 -12.86
C LEU A 81 1.30 -2.50 -13.03
N ASP A 82 0.57 -2.53 -14.12
CA ASP A 82 -0.26 -3.68 -14.53
C ASP A 82 -0.01 -4.02 -16.01
N LYS A 83 0.52 -5.24 -16.29
CA LYS A 83 0.73 -5.71 -17.66
C LYS A 83 -0.52 -6.26 -18.33
N LEU A 84 -1.62 -6.41 -17.60
CA LEU A 84 -2.85 -6.99 -18.12
C LEU A 84 -3.91 -5.94 -18.42
N LYS A 85 -3.82 -4.75 -17.78
CA LYS A 85 -4.81 -3.69 -17.88
C LYS A 85 -4.17 -2.31 -17.80
N GLY A 86 -4.85 -1.29 -18.34
CA GLY A 86 -4.35 0.08 -18.42
C GLY A 86 -3.65 0.39 -19.74
N PRO A 87 -2.99 1.54 -19.84
CA PRO A 87 -2.26 1.97 -21.04
C PRO A 87 -0.94 1.20 -21.22
N SER A 88 -0.09 1.64 -22.14
CA SER A 88 1.22 1.04 -22.38
C SER A 88 2.06 1.01 -21.08
N LEU A 89 2.87 -0.04 -20.92
CA LEU A 89 3.74 -0.17 -19.75
C LEU A 89 4.76 0.98 -19.65
N GLU A 90 5.11 1.59 -20.79
CA GLU A 90 5.99 2.77 -20.87
C GLU A 90 5.33 3.96 -20.18
N LEU A 91 4.07 4.26 -20.48
CA LEU A 91 3.34 5.37 -19.84
C LEU A 91 3.14 5.11 -18.35
N GLN A 92 2.73 3.89 -17.97
CA GLN A 92 2.62 3.51 -16.56
C GLN A 92 3.95 3.68 -15.82
N THR A 93 5.07 3.23 -16.42
CA THR A 93 6.40 3.32 -15.84
C THR A 93 6.86 4.78 -15.69
N ALA A 94 6.59 5.61 -16.70
CA ALA A 94 6.95 7.03 -16.65
C ALA A 94 6.22 7.75 -15.53
N LEU A 95 4.93 7.48 -15.35
CA LEU A 95 4.14 8.07 -14.27
C LEU A 95 4.54 7.53 -12.91
N PHE A 96 4.70 6.21 -12.77
CA PHE A 96 5.12 5.60 -11.51
C PHE A 96 6.47 6.16 -11.01
N LYS A 97 7.42 6.44 -11.92
CA LYS A 97 8.68 7.12 -11.56
C LYS A 97 8.44 8.50 -10.97
N GLN A 98 7.51 9.28 -11.54
CA GLN A 98 7.16 10.61 -11.00
C GLN A 98 6.53 10.49 -9.61
N GLU A 99 5.62 9.55 -9.40
CA GLU A 99 5.00 9.28 -8.09
C GLU A 99 6.03 8.83 -7.06
N ALA A 100 6.98 7.96 -7.45
CA ALA A 100 8.05 7.52 -6.58
C ALA A 100 8.98 8.66 -6.16
N LEU A 101 9.33 9.56 -7.07
CA LEU A 101 10.13 10.76 -6.76
C LEU A 101 9.36 11.75 -5.87
N LEU A 102 8.06 11.92 -6.11
CA LEU A 102 7.20 12.74 -5.25
C LEU A 102 7.10 12.17 -3.84
N ALA A 103 7.03 10.83 -3.71
CA ALA A 103 7.03 10.14 -2.42
C ALA A 103 8.32 10.41 -1.63
N GLU A 104 9.49 10.39 -2.30
CA GLU A 104 10.77 10.76 -1.69
C GLU A 104 10.77 12.23 -1.22
N GLU A 105 10.33 13.16 -2.10
CA GLU A 105 10.24 14.59 -1.78
C GLU A 105 9.36 14.86 -0.56
N ARG A 106 8.24 14.17 -0.46
CA ARG A 106 7.25 14.34 0.63
C ARG A 106 7.50 13.47 1.84
N SER A 107 8.53 12.61 1.81
CA SER A 107 8.84 11.63 2.85
C SER A 107 7.65 10.70 3.15
N LEU A 108 6.98 10.23 2.10
CA LEU A 108 5.82 9.34 2.17
C LEU A 108 6.17 7.95 1.62
N PRO A 109 5.62 6.87 2.20
CA PRO A 109 5.71 5.53 1.62
C PRO A 109 4.84 5.42 0.37
N LEU A 110 5.11 4.38 -0.46
CA LEU A 110 4.27 4.00 -1.59
C LEU A 110 3.43 2.77 -1.28
N ILE A 111 2.14 2.81 -1.61
CA ILE A 111 1.23 1.66 -1.70
C ILE A 111 1.07 1.31 -3.19
N ILE A 112 1.58 0.13 -3.59
CA ILE A 112 1.87 -0.19 -4.97
C ILE A 112 1.00 -1.32 -5.49
N HIS A 113 0.24 -1.06 -6.54
CA HIS A 113 -0.40 -2.05 -7.39
C HIS A 113 0.64 -2.73 -8.30
N CYS A 114 0.69 -4.05 -8.31
CA CYS A 114 1.63 -4.77 -9.17
C CYS A 114 1.04 -6.06 -9.74
N VAL A 115 0.69 -6.04 -11.01
CA VAL A 115 0.16 -7.21 -11.72
C VAL A 115 1.11 -7.61 -12.86
N LYS A 116 1.73 -8.82 -12.72
CA LYS A 116 2.67 -9.39 -13.69
C LYS A 116 3.90 -8.51 -14.04
N ALA A 117 4.17 -7.45 -13.26
CA ALA A 117 5.21 -6.45 -13.50
C ALA A 117 6.28 -6.40 -12.39
N TYR A 118 6.45 -7.48 -11.64
CA TYR A 118 7.38 -7.52 -10.49
C TYR A 118 8.84 -7.29 -10.89
N ASN A 119 9.30 -7.80 -12.05
CA ASN A 119 10.66 -7.60 -12.52
C ASN A 119 10.93 -6.11 -12.84
N GLU A 120 9.98 -5.47 -13.49
CA GLU A 120 10.02 -4.03 -13.79
C GLU A 120 10.04 -3.22 -12.51
N LEU A 121 9.18 -3.55 -11.55
CA LEU A 121 9.12 -2.86 -10.27
C LEU A 121 10.43 -3.01 -9.47
N ILE A 122 11.03 -4.21 -9.45
CA ILE A 122 12.33 -4.45 -8.83
C ILE A 122 13.43 -3.64 -9.55
N HIS A 123 13.38 -3.56 -10.88
CA HIS A 123 14.34 -2.78 -11.67
C HIS A 123 14.23 -1.28 -11.31
N LEU A 124 13.00 -0.75 -11.28
CA LEU A 124 12.74 0.64 -10.90
C LEU A 124 13.21 0.96 -9.48
N LYS A 125 12.99 0.07 -8.53
CA LYS A 125 13.49 0.25 -7.17
C LYS A 125 15.02 0.30 -7.11
N LYS A 126 15.71 -0.52 -7.90
CA LYS A 126 17.18 -0.47 -7.99
C LYS A 126 17.70 0.79 -8.67
N GLU A 127 16.98 1.31 -9.66
CA GLU A 127 17.30 2.55 -10.37
C GLU A 127 17.11 3.77 -9.45
N ILE A 128 15.94 3.90 -8.84
CA ILE A 128 15.54 5.05 -8.01
C ILE A 128 16.26 5.04 -6.66
N ARG A 129 16.51 3.86 -6.07
CA ARG A 129 17.12 3.67 -4.74
C ARG A 129 16.39 4.46 -3.65
N PRO A 130 15.09 4.23 -3.47
CA PRO A 130 14.29 5.03 -2.56
C PRO A 130 14.71 4.84 -1.10
N ASN A 131 14.63 5.92 -0.32
CA ASN A 131 14.71 5.89 1.14
C ASN A 131 13.34 5.56 1.75
N GLN A 132 12.26 5.96 1.06
CA GLN A 132 10.91 5.71 1.55
C GLN A 132 10.47 4.27 1.31
N PRO A 133 9.66 3.69 2.22
CA PRO A 133 9.15 2.33 2.09
C PRO A 133 8.26 2.14 0.86
N TRP A 134 8.46 1.03 0.16
CA TRP A 134 7.60 0.58 -0.93
C TRP A 134 6.83 -0.67 -0.49
N ILE A 135 5.51 -0.59 -0.49
CA ILE A 135 4.59 -1.65 -0.06
C ILE A 135 3.84 -2.16 -1.30
N ILE A 136 4.03 -3.42 -1.66
CA ILE A 136 3.20 -4.07 -2.68
C ILE A 136 1.91 -4.50 -1.99
N HIS A 137 0.79 -3.88 -2.35
CA HIS A 137 -0.51 -4.25 -1.82
C HIS A 137 -1.13 -5.44 -2.57
N GLY A 138 -2.18 -6.04 -2.01
CA GLY A 138 -2.91 -7.13 -2.64
C GLY A 138 -2.05 -8.33 -3.03
N PHE A 139 -0.96 -8.59 -2.33
CA PHE A 139 0.02 -9.58 -2.77
C PHE A 139 -0.54 -11.01 -2.71
N ARG A 140 -0.58 -11.70 -3.86
CA ARG A 140 -1.09 -13.08 -4.03
C ARG A 140 -0.05 -14.02 -4.67
N GLY A 141 1.20 -13.56 -4.75
CA GLY A 141 2.30 -14.33 -5.35
C GLY A 141 2.68 -15.58 -4.53
N LYS A 142 3.45 -16.47 -5.16
CA LYS A 142 4.01 -17.64 -4.48
C LYS A 142 5.18 -17.25 -3.56
N GLU A 143 5.55 -18.15 -2.66
CA GLU A 143 6.65 -18.01 -1.69
C GLU A 143 7.96 -17.47 -2.32
N ALA A 144 8.38 -18.05 -3.44
CA ALA A 144 9.62 -17.63 -4.12
C ALA A 144 9.56 -16.14 -4.56
N LEU A 145 8.41 -15.67 -5.04
CA LEU A 145 8.23 -14.27 -5.43
C LEU A 145 8.20 -13.35 -4.21
N ALA A 146 7.52 -13.77 -3.12
CA ALA A 146 7.51 -13.01 -1.87
C ALA A 146 8.94 -12.83 -1.33
N THR A 147 9.70 -13.93 -1.28
CA THR A 147 11.10 -13.91 -0.82
C THR A 147 11.96 -12.99 -1.69
N ASP A 148 11.75 -13.00 -3.02
CA ASP A 148 12.49 -12.12 -3.93
C ASP A 148 12.14 -10.64 -3.72
N CYS A 149 10.86 -10.30 -3.59
CA CYS A 149 10.41 -8.94 -3.28
C CYS A 149 11.01 -8.46 -1.93
N ILE A 150 10.96 -9.28 -0.89
CA ILE A 150 11.52 -8.93 0.43
C ILE A 150 13.03 -8.71 0.37
N ARG A 151 13.76 -9.58 -0.35
CA ARG A 151 15.21 -9.41 -0.57
C ARG A 151 15.56 -8.09 -1.25
N HIS A 152 14.65 -7.56 -2.09
CA HIS A 152 14.77 -6.25 -2.72
C HIS A 152 14.19 -5.10 -1.87
N GLY A 153 13.88 -5.35 -0.59
CA GLY A 153 13.49 -4.33 0.37
C GLY A 153 12.04 -3.85 0.25
N PHE A 154 11.15 -4.65 -0.35
CA PHE A 154 9.72 -4.38 -0.34
C PHE A 154 9.09 -4.83 0.98
N TYR A 155 8.00 -4.17 1.34
CA TYR A 155 6.99 -4.69 2.23
C TYR A 155 5.88 -5.33 1.41
N LEU A 156 5.18 -6.31 1.99
CA LEU A 156 4.04 -6.97 1.34
C LEU A 156 2.80 -6.80 2.18
N SER A 157 1.71 -6.37 1.56
CA SER A 157 0.40 -6.30 2.20
C SER A 157 -0.50 -7.42 1.68
N ILE A 158 -1.18 -8.08 2.61
CA ILE A 158 -1.94 -9.31 2.39
C ILE A 158 -3.41 -9.05 2.67
N GLY A 159 -4.23 -9.30 1.65
CA GLY A 159 -5.68 -9.24 1.76
C GLY A 159 -6.33 -10.61 2.01
N ALA A 160 -7.65 -10.70 1.74
CA ALA A 160 -8.46 -11.90 1.98
C ALA A 160 -7.99 -13.16 1.22
N HIS A 161 -7.34 -13.00 0.08
CA HIS A 161 -6.89 -14.09 -0.78
C HIS A 161 -5.38 -14.27 -0.74
N PHE A 162 -4.90 -15.25 -0.01
CA PHE A 162 -3.47 -15.56 0.10
C PHE A 162 -3.17 -17.06 0.06
N GLN A 163 -1.91 -17.39 -0.20
CA GLN A 163 -1.39 -18.74 -0.12
C GLN A 163 -0.67 -18.95 1.22
N GLU A 164 -1.00 -19.99 1.98
CA GLU A 164 -0.42 -20.23 3.30
C GLU A 164 1.12 -20.31 3.30
N ASN A 165 1.71 -20.97 2.31
CA ASN A 165 3.16 -21.07 2.22
C ASN A 165 3.83 -19.71 2.02
N THR A 166 3.16 -18.83 1.27
CA THR A 166 3.63 -17.45 1.09
C THR A 166 3.62 -16.68 2.43
N ILE A 167 2.54 -16.81 3.21
CA ILE A 167 2.46 -16.16 4.52
C ILE A 167 3.55 -16.66 5.47
N LYS A 168 3.84 -17.94 5.47
CA LYS A 168 4.92 -18.53 6.31
C LYS A 168 6.32 -18.00 5.95
N ALA A 169 6.51 -17.59 4.70
CA ALA A 169 7.80 -17.08 4.21
C ALA A 169 8.00 -15.57 4.44
N ILE A 170 6.93 -14.83 4.74
CA ILE A 170 7.01 -13.38 4.96
C ILE A 170 7.42 -13.09 6.41
N PRO A 171 8.58 -12.44 6.65
CA PRO A 171 8.94 -11.94 7.97
C PRO A 171 7.89 -10.95 8.49
N ILE A 172 7.56 -11.04 9.76
CA ILE A 172 6.49 -10.26 10.36
C ILE A 172 6.76 -8.74 10.32
N ASP A 173 8.02 -8.34 10.32
CA ASP A 173 8.46 -6.95 10.18
C ASP A 173 8.43 -6.43 8.73
N ARG A 174 8.04 -7.27 7.77
CA ARG A 174 7.82 -6.93 6.36
C ARG A 174 6.38 -7.12 5.90
N LEU A 175 5.49 -7.43 6.85
CA LEU A 175 4.10 -7.76 6.59
C LEU A 175 3.18 -6.59 6.95
N PHE A 176 2.21 -6.34 6.06
CA PHE A 176 1.01 -5.56 6.31
C PHE A 176 -0.24 -6.37 5.99
N ILE A 177 -1.38 -5.88 6.43
CA ILE A 177 -2.68 -6.53 6.24
C ILE A 177 -3.68 -5.49 5.77
N GLU A 178 -4.58 -5.90 4.87
CA GLU A 178 -5.56 -5.03 4.23
C GLU A 178 -6.86 -5.76 3.91
N THR A 179 -7.89 -5.00 3.58
CA THR A 179 -9.13 -5.54 3.01
C THR A 179 -9.23 -5.32 1.51
N ASP A 180 -8.66 -4.23 0.97
CA ASP A 180 -8.88 -3.80 -0.40
C ASP A 180 -10.39 -3.62 -0.68
N GLU A 181 -10.96 -4.31 -1.68
CA GLU A 181 -12.39 -4.36 -1.98
C GLU A 181 -13.12 -5.55 -1.30
N SER A 182 -12.43 -6.35 -0.48
CA SER A 182 -13.02 -7.52 0.15
C SER A 182 -14.09 -7.15 1.17
N LYS A 183 -15.17 -7.95 1.20
CA LYS A 183 -16.21 -7.88 2.23
C LYS A 183 -15.83 -8.64 3.51
N GLU A 184 -14.73 -9.38 3.50
CA GLU A 184 -14.21 -10.05 4.69
C GLU A 184 -13.72 -9.01 5.71
N SER A 185 -14.09 -9.18 6.99
CA SER A 185 -13.63 -8.25 8.01
C SER A 185 -12.12 -8.30 8.18
N ILE A 186 -11.50 -7.16 8.46
CA ILE A 186 -10.06 -7.09 8.72
C ILE A 186 -9.64 -8.03 9.86
N GLY A 187 -10.45 -8.16 10.91
CA GLY A 187 -10.19 -9.07 12.02
C GLY A 187 -10.14 -10.55 11.61
N SER A 188 -11.00 -10.98 10.67
CA SER A 188 -10.97 -12.34 10.11
C SER A 188 -9.66 -12.61 9.36
N ILE A 189 -9.21 -11.65 8.55
CA ILE A 189 -7.95 -11.76 7.81
C ILE A 189 -6.76 -11.88 8.79
N TYR A 190 -6.71 -11.04 9.83
CA TYR A 190 -5.69 -11.13 10.89
C TYR A 190 -5.69 -12.49 11.56
N GLN A 191 -6.87 -13.02 11.93
CA GLN A 191 -7.00 -14.32 12.59
C GLN A 191 -6.40 -15.44 11.71
N ARG A 192 -6.78 -15.50 10.44
CA ARG A 192 -6.29 -16.50 9.49
C ARG A 192 -4.78 -16.42 9.26
N ILE A 193 -4.22 -15.21 9.20
CA ILE A 193 -2.77 -14.99 9.05
C ILE A 193 -2.04 -15.43 10.33
N ALA A 194 -2.55 -15.10 11.53
CA ALA A 194 -1.96 -15.51 12.79
C ALA A 194 -1.91 -17.05 12.93
N GLU A 195 -3.01 -17.73 12.59
CA GLU A 195 -3.08 -19.19 12.56
C GLU A 195 -2.07 -19.78 11.58
N THR A 196 -1.98 -19.22 10.37
CA THR A 196 -1.04 -19.67 9.34
C THR A 196 0.42 -19.51 9.78
N GLN A 197 0.77 -18.40 10.41
CA GLN A 197 2.11 -18.15 10.98
C GLN A 197 2.36 -18.86 12.32
N ARG A 198 1.35 -19.52 12.89
CA ARG A 198 1.42 -20.20 14.21
C ARG A 198 1.85 -19.26 15.33
N ILE A 199 1.33 -18.05 15.35
CA ILE A 199 1.54 -17.05 16.41
C ILE A 199 0.21 -16.61 16.99
N SER A 200 0.22 -16.00 18.18
CA SER A 200 -1.00 -15.43 18.75
C SER A 200 -1.47 -14.21 17.94
N LEU A 201 -2.78 -14.03 17.88
CA LEU A 201 -3.41 -12.86 17.25
C LEU A 201 -2.86 -11.56 17.86
N GLN A 202 -2.70 -11.52 19.18
CA GLN A 202 -2.12 -10.37 19.89
C GLN A 202 -0.69 -10.05 19.42
N LYS A 203 0.16 -11.08 19.22
CA LYS A 203 1.53 -10.90 18.71
C LYS A 203 1.52 -10.35 17.28
N LEU A 204 0.66 -10.90 16.41
CA LEU A 204 0.52 -10.41 15.05
C LEU A 204 0.08 -8.94 15.04
N THR A 205 -1.01 -8.62 15.75
CA THR A 205 -1.56 -7.26 15.83
C THR A 205 -0.52 -6.25 16.34
N ALA A 206 0.18 -6.57 17.41
CA ALA A 206 1.23 -5.71 17.96
C ALA A 206 2.38 -5.47 16.95
N SER A 207 2.75 -6.50 16.19
CA SER A 207 3.81 -6.39 15.17
C SER A 207 3.36 -5.54 13.98
N ILE A 208 2.15 -5.77 13.45
CA ILE A 208 1.60 -4.96 12.36
C ILE A 208 1.47 -3.50 12.80
N ASN A 209 0.93 -3.24 13.99
CA ASN A 209 0.81 -1.87 14.51
C ASN A 209 2.17 -1.19 14.71
N LYS A 210 3.21 -1.95 15.04
CA LYS A 210 4.59 -1.43 15.06
C LYS A 210 5.04 -1.05 13.64
N ASN A 211 4.89 -1.93 12.66
CA ASN A 211 5.24 -1.67 11.27
C ASN A 211 4.51 -0.42 10.74
N VAL A 212 3.20 -0.31 11.02
CA VAL A 212 2.37 0.84 10.64
C VAL A 212 2.94 2.14 11.21
N ARG A 213 3.26 2.17 12.50
CA ARG A 213 3.87 3.38 13.12
C ARG A 213 5.20 3.74 12.48
N GLU A 214 6.06 2.74 12.22
CA GLU A 214 7.39 2.95 11.66
C GLU A 214 7.37 3.39 10.20
N VAL A 215 6.36 2.94 9.42
CA VAL A 215 6.29 3.20 7.98
C VAL A 215 5.44 4.43 7.65
N PHE A 216 4.29 4.60 8.28
CA PHE A 216 3.33 5.65 7.90
C PHE A 216 3.35 6.88 8.84
N PHE A 217 3.81 6.73 10.09
CA PHE A 217 3.66 7.78 11.12
C PHE A 217 4.98 8.21 11.77
N LYS A 218 6.12 7.68 11.33
CA LYS A 218 7.44 8.10 11.77
C LYS A 218 7.86 9.33 10.97
N ARG A 219 7.47 10.50 11.45
CA ARG A 219 7.89 11.81 10.91
C ARG A 219 8.65 12.60 11.96
#